data_36d7adeaeac88532931ae712f57a0461
#
_entry.id   36d7adeaeac88532931ae712f57a0461
#
_cell.length_a   1.000
_cell.length_b   1.000
_cell.length_c   1.000
_cell.angle_alpha   90.00
_cell.angle_beta   90.00
_cell.angle_gamma   90.00
#
_symmetry.space_group_name_H-M   'P 1'
#
loop_
_entity.id
_entity.type
_entity.pdbx_description
1 polymer ?
#
loop_
_entity_poly.entity_id
_entity_poly.type
_entity_poly.pdbx_seq_one_letter_code
_entity_poly.pdbx_strand_id
1 'polypeptide(L)'
;MSRGTDMTMRAVTRRGLLGGAALGLGAAAGLAGCAGSGTQGSAAAGSAGASVDAKHQVTIAMGTGNEPAAGFDPCVDWGCGEHVHEPLIQSTLVTTDKDMAFKNDLAVSYECSADNLVWTFEIRNDVKFSDGESLTARDVAFTLNTIRESAQAQADLTMVKEAVATSDTVVEIHLAKPYNALLYTLAVVGIVPEHAYGDGYGEHPIGSGRYLLKQWDKGQQVIFEANPNYYGEAPNIERVTVVFMEEDAALAAVRAGQVDVAYTSATFADQKVSGYGLEAYKSVDSRGISMPVNVAGGTKVEEGDMAFETGNDITCNVEVRRAINLAVDRKAMIEHVLNGYGTAAYSIGDGMPWASPDMKVVRDVKAARKLLEDAGWAKGEDGVYARDGKRASLTLYYSAGDSVRQAMSNEFADQMAELGIEVTPKGAAWDDLYPHQYAGLIMWGWGSNSPADVYELSYSTGTMNYAGYSNPTTDAYLDQALAQPDVEASYPFWQKSEWDGQEGIAPQGAATWVWFANIDHLYWVREGLKVAEQKLQPHGHGWSVVNNVDSWSWQ
;
A
#
# COMPACT_ATOMS: atom_id res chain seq x y z
N MET A 1 29.42 29.56 -23.91
CA MET A 1 29.72 29.32 -22.49
C MET A 1 28.42 28.83 -21.85
N SER A 2 28.27 27.53 -21.85
CA SER A 2 27.10 26.79 -21.36
C SER A 2 27.31 26.53 -19.89
N ARG A 3 26.39 26.96 -19.03
CA ARG A 3 26.29 26.47 -17.64
C ARG A 3 25.22 25.40 -17.63
N GLY A 4 25.67 24.16 -17.59
CA GLY A 4 24.81 23.03 -17.27
C GLY A 4 24.37 23.11 -15.82
N THR A 5 23.08 23.12 -15.60
CA THR A 5 22.45 22.87 -14.30
C THR A 5 22.40 21.38 -14.09
N ASP A 6 23.31 20.91 -13.24
CA ASP A 6 23.35 19.54 -12.73
C ASP A 6 22.21 19.38 -11.70
N MET A 7 21.09 18.81 -12.13
CA MET A 7 20.03 18.35 -11.22
C MET A 7 20.37 16.93 -10.80
N THR A 8 21.14 16.81 -9.72
CA THR A 8 21.30 15.54 -9.00
C THR A 8 19.97 15.21 -8.32
N MET A 9 19.20 14.30 -8.92
CA MET A 9 18.11 13.63 -8.22
C MET A 9 18.68 12.89 -7.01
N ARG A 10 18.21 13.25 -5.83
CA ARG A 10 18.53 12.51 -4.61
C ARG A 10 17.62 11.27 -4.59
N ALA A 11 18.20 10.12 -4.81
CA ALA A 11 17.55 8.83 -4.57
C ALA A 11 17.18 8.73 -3.08
N VAL A 12 15.92 8.45 -2.81
CA VAL A 12 15.43 8.14 -1.46
C VAL A 12 15.92 6.74 -1.09
N THR A 13 16.96 6.65 -0.29
CA THR A 13 17.48 5.38 0.20
C THR A 13 16.63 4.88 1.37
N ARG A 14 15.99 3.73 1.23
CA ARG A 14 15.31 2.95 2.29
C ARG A 14 16.27 2.40 3.35
N ARG A 15 17.23 3.19 3.81
CA ARG A 15 18.23 2.80 4.82
C ARG A 15 17.89 3.35 6.20
N GLY A 16 16.87 2.82 6.87
CA GLY A 16 16.58 3.21 8.25
C GLY A 16 16.05 2.07 9.15
N LEU A 17 15.81 0.88 8.63
CA LEU A 17 15.11 -0.19 9.37
C LEU A 17 15.95 -1.43 9.69
N LEU A 18 17.27 -1.32 9.84
CA LEU A 18 18.11 -2.45 10.26
C LEU A 18 19.07 -2.02 11.38
N GLY A 19 18.56 -2.01 12.60
CA GLY A 19 19.39 -1.83 13.77
C GLY A 19 18.72 -2.27 15.05
N GLY A 20 18.69 -3.58 15.34
CA GLY A 20 18.36 -3.97 16.69
C GLY A 20 17.62 -5.30 16.89
N ALA A 21 18.19 -6.41 16.44
CA ALA A 21 17.81 -7.71 16.99
C ALA A 21 19.05 -8.60 17.11
N ALA A 22 19.68 -8.56 18.27
CA ALA A 22 20.68 -9.56 18.63
C ALA A 22 20.59 -9.88 20.14
N LEU A 23 20.26 -11.17 20.39
CA LEU A 23 20.67 -11.97 21.52
C LEU A 23 20.03 -11.79 22.91
N GLY A 24 19.30 -12.82 23.33
CA GLY A 24 18.98 -13.14 24.70
C GLY A 24 18.43 -14.55 24.89
N LEU A 25 19.24 -15.57 24.65
CA LEU A 25 19.00 -16.93 25.12
C LEU A 25 19.27 -17.01 26.63
N GLY A 26 18.35 -17.54 27.43
CA GLY A 26 18.69 -17.84 28.82
C GLY A 26 17.55 -18.42 29.69
N ALA A 27 17.46 -19.75 29.69
CA ALA A 27 17.17 -20.62 30.82
C ALA A 27 15.79 -20.62 31.50
N ALA A 28 15.13 -21.75 31.32
CA ALA A 28 14.09 -22.31 32.19
C ALA A 28 14.67 -22.74 33.53
N ALA A 29 13.89 -22.56 34.64
CA ALA A 29 13.74 -23.55 35.71
C ALA A 29 12.87 -23.00 36.88
N GLY A 30 11.96 -23.83 37.40
CA GLY A 30 11.63 -23.86 38.80
C GLY A 30 10.17 -23.59 39.17
N LEU A 31 9.34 -24.63 39.13
CA LEU A 31 8.13 -24.81 39.94
C LEU A 31 8.46 -24.89 41.44
N ALA A 32 7.77 -24.17 42.28
CA ALA A 32 7.33 -24.67 43.59
C ALA A 32 6.32 -23.69 44.20
N GLY A 33 5.16 -24.19 44.53
CA GLY A 33 4.11 -23.44 45.22
C GLY A 33 4.40 -23.25 46.71
N CYS A 34 3.65 -22.31 47.32
CA CYS A 34 3.16 -22.41 48.70
C CYS A 34 2.07 -21.34 48.93
N ALA A 35 0.97 -21.81 49.46
CA ALA A 35 -0.13 -21.00 49.96
C ALA A 35 0.27 -20.25 51.24
N GLY A 36 -0.25 -19.03 51.44
CA GLY A 36 -0.09 -18.30 52.69
C GLY A 36 -0.86 -16.98 52.69
N SER A 37 -1.82 -16.95 53.56
CA SER A 37 -2.84 -15.95 53.88
C SER A 37 -2.40 -14.51 54.13
N GLY A 38 -3.18 -13.58 53.63
CA GLY A 38 -3.72 -12.39 54.31
C GLY A 38 -2.79 -11.28 54.73
N THR A 39 -2.96 -10.10 54.02
CA THR A 39 -3.06 -8.79 54.74
C THR A 39 -3.68 -7.74 53.79
N GLN A 40 -4.70 -7.07 54.32
CA GLN A 40 -5.32 -5.92 53.66
C GLN A 40 -4.35 -4.76 53.58
N GLY A 41 -4.00 -4.36 52.36
CA GLY A 41 -3.29 -3.13 52.05
C GLY A 41 -4.22 -2.21 51.26
N SER A 42 -4.44 -1.04 51.83
CA SER A 42 -5.27 0.04 51.32
C SER A 42 -4.84 0.41 49.90
N ALA A 43 -5.67 0.15 48.88
CA ALA A 43 -5.47 0.61 47.54
C ALA A 43 -5.82 2.10 47.47
N ALA A 44 -4.86 2.90 47.06
CA ALA A 44 -5.08 4.29 46.68
C ALA A 44 -6.07 4.31 45.49
N ALA A 45 -7.13 5.08 45.64
CA ALA A 45 -8.10 5.33 44.57
C ALA A 45 -7.45 6.06 43.41
N GLY A 46 -7.02 5.32 42.39
CA GLY A 46 -6.80 5.86 41.08
C GLY A 46 -8.16 6.29 40.48
N SER A 47 -8.23 7.46 39.90
CA SER A 47 -9.40 7.98 39.25
C SER A 47 -9.95 6.95 38.27
N ALA A 48 -11.11 6.41 38.56
CA ALA A 48 -11.87 5.56 37.66
C ALA A 48 -12.29 6.43 36.46
N GLY A 49 -11.60 6.29 35.33
CA GLY A 49 -12.13 6.73 34.05
C GLY A 49 -13.50 6.05 33.85
N ALA A 50 -14.49 6.80 33.38
CA ALA A 50 -15.81 6.27 33.08
C ALA A 50 -15.62 5.05 32.15
N SER A 51 -16.21 3.91 32.51
CA SER A 51 -16.18 2.71 31.65
C SER A 51 -17.01 3.01 30.40
N VAL A 52 -16.39 2.95 29.22
CA VAL A 52 -17.11 3.05 27.94
C VAL A 52 -18.10 1.88 27.85
N ASP A 53 -19.34 2.17 27.40
CA ASP A 53 -20.35 1.13 27.19
C ASP A 53 -19.81 0.13 26.15
N ALA A 54 -20.13 -1.15 26.35
CA ALA A 54 -19.73 -2.22 25.43
C ALA A 54 -20.19 -2.00 23.98
N LYS A 55 -21.28 -1.25 23.77
CA LYS A 55 -21.80 -0.87 22.46
C LYS A 55 -21.06 0.30 21.79
N HIS A 56 -20.15 0.95 22.48
CA HIS A 56 -19.33 2.04 21.98
C HIS A 56 -17.85 1.69 21.90
N GLN A 57 -17.52 0.41 21.89
CA GLN A 57 -16.14 -0.05 21.77
C GLN A 57 -16.01 -1.25 20.83
N VAL A 58 -14.81 -1.41 20.25
CA VAL A 58 -14.46 -2.53 19.38
C VAL A 58 -13.03 -2.96 19.63
N THR A 59 -12.79 -4.27 19.59
CA THR A 59 -11.45 -4.88 19.62
C THR A 59 -11.18 -5.56 18.29
N ILE A 60 -10.09 -5.14 17.63
CA ILE A 60 -9.71 -5.57 16.29
C ILE A 60 -8.36 -6.29 16.36
N ALA A 61 -8.28 -7.53 15.90
CA ALA A 61 -7.02 -8.26 15.76
C ALA A 61 -6.43 -8.03 14.35
N MET A 62 -5.18 -7.59 14.31
CA MET A 62 -4.37 -7.42 13.10
C MET A 62 -3.11 -8.27 13.19
N GLY A 63 -2.46 -8.53 12.04
CA GLY A 63 -1.17 -9.20 12.02
C GLY A 63 -0.07 -8.41 12.72
N THR A 64 0.92 -9.08 13.28
CA THR A 64 2.06 -8.45 13.98
C THR A 64 2.83 -7.47 13.10
N GLY A 65 2.90 -7.73 11.78
CA GLY A 65 3.51 -6.81 10.81
C GLY A 65 2.74 -5.50 10.55
N ASN A 66 1.54 -5.36 11.12
CA ASN A 66 0.74 -4.11 11.03
C ASN A 66 0.98 -3.16 12.21
N GLU A 67 1.84 -3.50 13.17
CA GLU A 67 2.22 -2.56 14.21
C GLU A 67 3.04 -1.41 13.59
N PRO A 68 2.72 -0.12 13.92
CA PRO A 68 3.45 1.01 13.35
C PRO A 68 4.92 1.02 13.77
N ALA A 69 5.85 0.82 12.83
CA ALA A 69 7.28 0.74 13.13
C ALA A 69 7.85 2.10 13.60
N ALA A 70 7.38 3.20 13.00
CA ALA A 70 7.80 4.57 13.32
C ALA A 70 6.80 5.31 14.24
N GLY A 71 5.75 4.62 14.70
CA GLY A 71 4.66 5.24 15.46
C GLY A 71 3.64 5.93 14.57
N PHE A 72 2.90 6.87 15.15
CA PHE A 72 1.82 7.58 14.47
C PHE A 72 2.27 8.97 14.00
N ASP A 73 3.41 9.01 13.27
CA ASP A 73 4.01 10.23 12.74
C ASP A 73 3.90 10.27 11.20
N PRO A 74 2.97 11.04 10.63
CA PRO A 74 2.79 11.12 9.18
C PRO A 74 3.97 11.78 8.43
N CYS A 75 4.89 12.43 9.13
CA CYS A 75 6.09 13.03 8.53
C CYS A 75 7.25 12.03 8.36
N VAL A 76 7.14 10.84 8.97
CA VAL A 76 8.15 9.79 8.90
C VAL A 76 7.57 8.54 8.24
N ASP A 77 6.37 8.14 8.68
CA ASP A 77 5.66 6.97 8.18
C ASP A 77 4.16 7.28 8.19
N TRP A 78 3.36 6.47 7.51
CA TRP A 78 1.89 6.53 7.53
C TRP A 78 1.29 6.07 8.88
N GLY A 79 2.09 5.89 9.91
CA GLY A 79 1.66 5.42 11.22
C GLY A 79 1.32 3.93 11.28
N CYS A 80 1.29 3.22 10.17
CA CYS A 80 1.01 1.79 10.13
C CYS A 80 1.77 1.08 9.00
N GLY A 81 3.04 1.41 8.86
CA GLY A 81 3.92 0.81 7.88
C GLY A 81 3.76 1.40 6.47
N GLU A 82 4.00 0.63 5.44
CA GLU A 82 4.06 1.08 4.04
C GLU A 82 2.67 1.35 3.42
N HIS A 83 1.61 1.45 4.22
CA HIS A 83 0.24 1.37 3.72
C HIS A 83 -0.47 2.71 3.74
N VAL A 84 -1.06 3.03 2.60
CA VAL A 84 -1.80 4.26 2.35
C VAL A 84 -3.22 4.15 2.87
N HIS A 85 -3.50 4.68 4.05
CA HIS A 85 -4.84 4.76 4.61
C HIS A 85 -5.07 6.09 5.34
N GLU A 86 -6.32 6.44 5.56
CA GLU A 86 -6.68 7.66 6.27
C GLU A 86 -6.28 7.57 7.75
N PRO A 87 -5.62 8.61 8.31
CA PRO A 87 -5.23 8.63 9.70
C PRO A 87 -6.44 8.74 10.63
N LEU A 88 -6.34 8.17 11.83
CA LEU A 88 -7.36 8.29 12.88
C LEU A 88 -7.10 9.49 13.78
N ILE A 89 -5.82 9.81 14.03
CA ILE A 89 -5.37 10.80 15.03
C ILE A 89 -5.28 12.19 14.41
N GLN A 90 -4.81 12.30 13.18
CA GLN A 90 -4.69 13.56 12.47
C GLN A 90 -5.87 13.73 11.50
N SER A 91 -6.15 14.97 11.12
CA SER A 91 -7.04 15.31 10.01
C SER A 91 -6.25 15.58 8.75
N THR A 92 -6.88 15.41 7.59
CA THR A 92 -6.29 15.62 6.26
C THR A 92 -6.88 16.88 5.61
N LEU A 93 -6.27 17.40 4.56
CA LEU A 93 -6.85 18.53 3.82
C LEU A 93 -8.15 18.13 3.10
N VAL A 94 -8.11 16.99 2.44
CA VAL A 94 -9.24 16.38 1.74
C VAL A 94 -9.28 14.88 2.08
N THR A 95 -10.38 14.22 1.80
CA THR A 95 -10.51 12.76 1.88
C THR A 95 -11.20 12.23 0.64
N THR A 96 -11.39 10.93 0.50
CA THR A 96 -12.14 10.32 -0.60
C THR A 96 -13.32 9.51 -0.09
N ASP A 97 -14.43 9.56 -0.81
CA ASP A 97 -15.58 8.68 -0.53
C ASP A 97 -15.38 7.27 -1.12
N LYS A 98 -16.41 6.43 -0.98
CA LYS A 98 -16.38 5.04 -1.48
C LYS A 98 -16.18 4.92 -3.00
N ASP A 99 -16.53 5.94 -3.75
CA ASP A 99 -16.40 6.00 -5.21
C ASP A 99 -15.14 6.76 -5.64
N MET A 100 -14.22 7.04 -4.70
CA MET A 100 -12.96 7.78 -4.89
C MET A 100 -13.13 9.25 -5.25
N ALA A 101 -14.34 9.83 -5.07
CA ALA A 101 -14.54 11.26 -5.24
C ALA A 101 -14.00 12.04 -4.04
N PHE A 102 -13.27 13.13 -4.29
CA PHE A 102 -12.72 13.97 -3.24
C PHE A 102 -13.80 14.69 -2.46
N LYS A 103 -13.60 14.73 -1.14
CA LYS A 103 -14.42 15.47 -0.17
C LYS A 103 -13.51 16.39 0.62
N ASN A 104 -14.00 17.56 0.96
CA ASN A 104 -13.31 18.44 1.88
C ASN A 104 -13.30 17.86 3.30
N ASP A 105 -12.16 18.00 4.00
CA ASP A 105 -12.02 17.71 5.42
C ASP A 105 -11.57 19.00 6.15
N LEU A 106 -10.28 19.25 6.32
CA LEU A 106 -9.80 20.56 6.81
C LEU A 106 -10.03 21.68 5.78
N ALA A 107 -9.89 21.40 4.49
CA ALA A 107 -10.18 22.35 3.44
C ALA A 107 -11.70 22.67 3.37
N VAL A 108 -12.04 23.94 3.20
CA VAL A 108 -13.39 24.40 2.83
C VAL A 108 -13.51 24.60 1.31
N SER A 109 -12.40 24.96 0.67
CA SER A 109 -12.24 25.06 -0.78
C SER A 109 -10.79 24.91 -1.18
N TYR A 110 -10.57 24.56 -2.44
CA TYR A 110 -9.25 24.57 -3.06
C TYR A 110 -9.34 24.84 -4.56
N GLU A 111 -8.29 25.43 -5.09
CA GLU A 111 -8.14 25.69 -6.51
C GLU A 111 -6.71 25.53 -6.97
N CYS A 112 -6.52 25.25 -8.24
CA CYS A 112 -5.21 25.19 -8.88
C CYS A 112 -5.04 26.38 -9.82
N SER A 113 -3.85 26.98 -9.83
CA SER A 113 -3.51 28.08 -10.74
C SER A 113 -3.58 27.65 -12.21
N ALA A 114 -3.75 28.61 -13.13
CA ALA A 114 -3.91 28.32 -14.57
C ALA A 114 -2.68 27.61 -15.21
N ASP A 115 -1.52 27.73 -14.61
CA ASP A 115 -0.28 27.02 -15.02
C ASP A 115 -0.08 25.68 -14.29
N ASN A 116 -1.02 25.30 -13.42
CA ASN A 116 -1.02 24.09 -12.60
C ASN A 116 0.20 23.96 -11.66
N LEU A 117 0.79 25.08 -11.27
CA LEU A 117 1.98 25.10 -10.40
C LEU A 117 1.71 25.54 -8.96
N VAL A 118 0.51 26.06 -8.66
CA VAL A 118 0.14 26.49 -7.31
C VAL A 118 -1.25 25.97 -6.97
N TRP A 119 -1.33 25.18 -5.91
CA TRP A 119 -2.59 24.80 -5.28
C TRP A 119 -2.84 25.70 -4.08
N THR A 120 -3.98 26.40 -4.05
CA THR A 120 -4.41 27.24 -2.94
C THR A 120 -5.54 26.53 -2.20
N PHE A 121 -5.36 26.32 -0.89
CA PHE A 121 -6.37 25.75 -0.02
C PHE A 121 -6.85 26.79 0.98
N GLU A 122 -8.15 27.00 1.08
CA GLU A 122 -8.75 27.69 2.22
C GLU A 122 -9.20 26.64 3.23
N ILE A 123 -8.73 26.73 4.48
CA ILE A 123 -9.04 25.76 5.53
C ILE A 123 -10.00 26.34 6.57
N ARG A 124 -10.63 25.44 7.32
CA ARG A 124 -11.48 25.76 8.47
C ARG A 124 -10.71 26.56 9.51
N ASN A 125 -11.43 27.39 10.26
CA ASN A 125 -10.87 28.20 11.36
C ASN A 125 -11.40 27.80 12.76
N ASP A 126 -12.17 26.72 12.82
CA ASP A 126 -12.82 26.22 14.04
C ASP A 126 -12.20 24.90 14.54
N VAL A 127 -11.10 24.43 13.93
CA VAL A 127 -10.44 23.20 14.28
C VAL A 127 -9.42 23.40 15.39
N LYS A 128 -9.40 22.46 16.34
CA LYS A 128 -8.42 22.41 17.42
C LYS A 128 -7.70 21.09 17.45
N PHE A 129 -6.45 21.15 17.82
CA PHE A 129 -5.70 19.96 18.22
C PHE A 129 -6.20 19.41 19.56
N SER A 130 -5.80 18.20 19.90
CA SER A 130 -6.20 17.52 21.13
C SER A 130 -5.75 18.22 22.42
N ASP A 131 -4.70 19.02 22.35
CA ASP A 131 -4.21 19.85 23.47
C ASP A 131 -4.98 21.18 23.62
N GLY A 132 -5.88 21.50 22.68
CA GLY A 132 -6.75 22.68 22.69
C GLY A 132 -6.23 23.86 21.88
N GLU A 133 -5.01 23.81 21.36
CA GLU A 133 -4.47 24.84 20.45
C GLU A 133 -5.18 24.80 19.09
N SER A 134 -5.26 25.95 18.42
CA SER A 134 -5.95 26.05 17.12
C SER A 134 -5.06 25.52 15.99
N LEU A 135 -5.66 24.71 15.10
CA LEU A 135 -5.02 24.33 13.83
C LEU A 135 -5.14 25.50 12.84
N THR A 136 -4.05 25.83 12.18
CA THR A 136 -3.94 26.93 11.22
C THR A 136 -3.25 26.47 9.93
N ALA A 137 -3.26 27.31 8.91
CA ALA A 137 -2.54 27.09 7.67
C ALA A 137 -1.00 26.96 7.88
N ARG A 138 -0.46 27.44 9.00
CA ARG A 138 0.95 27.25 9.35
C ARG A 138 1.27 25.81 9.64
N ASP A 139 0.38 25.09 10.34
CA ASP A 139 0.54 23.68 10.65
C ASP A 139 0.52 22.84 9.37
N VAL A 140 -0.35 23.21 8.42
CA VAL A 140 -0.38 22.58 7.09
C VAL A 140 0.94 22.80 6.34
N ALA A 141 1.39 24.06 6.25
CA ALA A 141 2.64 24.39 5.57
C ALA A 141 3.84 23.71 6.24
N PHE A 142 3.89 23.71 7.58
CA PHE A 142 4.92 23.02 8.37
C PHE A 142 4.95 21.52 8.05
N THR A 143 3.79 20.84 8.11
CA THR A 143 3.68 19.40 7.84
C THR A 143 4.21 19.04 6.45
N LEU A 144 3.72 19.73 5.41
CA LEU A 144 4.09 19.41 4.03
C LEU A 144 5.58 19.68 3.76
N ASN A 145 6.15 20.76 4.31
CA ASN A 145 7.57 21.04 4.18
C ASN A 145 8.42 20.02 4.94
N THR A 146 7.98 19.58 6.13
CA THR A 146 8.66 18.56 6.92
C THR A 146 8.69 17.22 6.18
N ILE A 147 7.56 16.77 5.62
CA ILE A 147 7.49 15.56 4.80
C ILE A 147 8.43 15.66 3.60
N ARG A 148 8.37 16.77 2.85
CA ARG A 148 9.22 17.01 1.67
C ARG A 148 10.72 16.90 1.99
N GLU A 149 11.13 17.30 3.18
CA GLU A 149 12.52 17.28 3.64
C GLU A 149 12.92 15.97 4.33
N SER A 150 11.96 15.14 4.68
CA SER A 150 12.19 13.85 5.34
C SER A 150 12.68 12.80 4.34
N ALA A 151 13.80 12.16 4.65
CA ALA A 151 14.27 10.99 3.89
C ALA A 151 13.52 9.70 4.24
N GLN A 152 12.64 9.74 5.24
CA GLN A 152 11.91 8.56 5.77
C GLN A 152 10.41 8.64 5.47
N ALA A 153 9.92 9.79 4.97
CA ALA A 153 8.50 9.93 4.66
C ALA A 153 8.09 8.97 3.54
N GLN A 154 6.94 8.32 3.74
CA GLN A 154 6.34 7.45 2.73
C GLN A 154 5.50 8.26 1.70
N ALA A 155 4.98 9.42 2.12
CA ALA A 155 4.26 10.31 1.23
C ALA A 155 5.21 10.95 0.20
N ASP A 156 4.93 10.74 -1.09
CA ASP A 156 5.69 11.42 -2.14
C ASP A 156 5.24 12.88 -2.28
N LEU A 157 6.08 13.78 -1.80
CA LEU A 157 5.98 15.23 -1.99
C LEU A 157 7.18 15.80 -2.73
N THR A 158 7.90 14.98 -3.51
CA THR A 158 9.08 15.41 -4.29
C THR A 158 8.74 16.49 -5.33
N MET A 159 7.48 16.51 -5.80
CA MET A 159 6.98 17.53 -6.71
C MET A 159 6.66 18.86 -6.01
N VAL A 160 6.52 18.87 -4.69
CA VAL A 160 6.28 20.08 -3.92
C VAL A 160 7.59 20.84 -3.75
N LYS A 161 7.62 22.07 -4.21
CA LYS A 161 8.74 22.98 -4.04
C LYS A 161 8.75 23.60 -2.63
N GLU A 162 7.59 24.08 -2.21
CA GLU A 162 7.34 24.62 -0.88
C GLU A 162 5.85 24.73 -0.60
N ALA A 163 5.46 24.70 0.67
CA ALA A 163 4.13 25.08 1.14
C ALA A 163 4.25 26.35 2.00
N VAL A 164 3.37 27.33 1.77
CA VAL A 164 3.43 28.65 2.40
C VAL A 164 2.06 29.03 2.96
N ALA A 165 1.97 29.29 4.26
CA ALA A 165 0.77 29.90 4.86
C ALA A 165 0.75 31.38 4.55
N THR A 166 -0.23 31.83 3.77
CA THR A 166 -0.39 33.26 3.39
C THR A 166 -1.31 34.00 4.37
N SER A 167 -2.11 33.24 5.15
CA SER A 167 -2.88 33.72 6.29
C SER A 167 -3.07 32.59 7.30
N ASP A 168 -3.83 32.80 8.37
CA ASP A 168 -4.15 31.72 9.33
C ASP A 168 -5.05 30.62 8.71
N THR A 169 -5.73 30.92 7.60
CA THR A 169 -6.68 29.99 6.95
C THR A 169 -6.33 29.68 5.49
N VAL A 170 -5.27 30.25 4.93
CA VAL A 170 -4.92 30.02 3.51
C VAL A 170 -3.48 29.51 3.40
N VAL A 171 -3.34 28.36 2.73
CA VAL A 171 -2.04 27.78 2.40
C VAL A 171 -1.91 27.64 0.88
N GLU A 172 -0.76 28.03 0.35
CA GLU A 172 -0.34 27.80 -1.02
C GLU A 172 0.70 26.68 -1.07
N ILE A 173 0.49 25.71 -1.96
CA ILE A 173 1.43 24.60 -2.24
C ILE A 173 2.01 24.85 -3.62
N HIS A 174 3.27 25.24 -3.67
CA HIS A 174 4.00 25.52 -4.91
C HIS A 174 4.67 24.27 -5.43
N LEU A 175 4.46 23.93 -6.70
CA LEU A 175 4.99 22.74 -7.36
C LEU A 175 6.18 23.07 -8.28
N ALA A 176 7.09 22.12 -8.43
CA ALA A 176 8.20 22.19 -9.36
C ALA A 176 7.74 21.93 -10.83
N LYS A 177 6.71 21.09 -10.99
CA LYS A 177 6.00 20.80 -12.24
C LYS A 177 4.54 20.47 -11.91
N PRO A 178 3.62 20.55 -12.89
CA PRO A 178 2.23 20.16 -12.67
C PRO A 178 2.14 18.73 -12.11
N TYR A 179 1.31 18.56 -11.06
CA TYR A 179 1.13 17.27 -10.39
C TYR A 179 -0.25 17.17 -9.75
N ASN A 180 -1.28 16.80 -10.50
CA ASN A 180 -2.64 16.70 -9.99
C ASN A 180 -2.87 15.49 -9.08
N ALA A 181 -1.99 14.47 -9.13
CA ALA A 181 -2.02 13.36 -8.19
C ALA A 181 -1.74 13.78 -6.73
N LEU A 182 -1.30 15.02 -6.51
CA LEU A 182 -1.11 15.60 -5.18
C LEU A 182 -2.35 15.45 -4.29
N LEU A 183 -3.56 15.61 -4.85
CA LEU A 183 -4.80 15.48 -4.07
C LEU A 183 -4.96 14.11 -3.42
N TYR A 184 -4.52 13.04 -4.08
CA TYR A 184 -4.55 11.70 -3.48
C TYR A 184 -3.58 11.58 -2.30
N THR A 185 -2.40 12.18 -2.41
CA THR A 185 -1.43 12.27 -1.30
C THR A 185 -2.03 13.07 -0.14
N LEU A 186 -2.63 14.23 -0.42
CA LEU A 186 -3.25 15.09 0.59
C LEU A 186 -4.49 14.46 1.26
N ALA A 187 -5.09 13.44 0.65
CA ALA A 187 -6.22 12.71 1.22
C ALA A 187 -5.81 11.73 2.35
N VAL A 188 -4.52 11.47 2.50
CA VAL A 188 -4.00 10.52 3.51
C VAL A 188 -2.87 11.12 4.36
N VAL A 189 -2.35 12.30 4.01
CA VAL A 189 -1.37 13.01 4.82
C VAL A 189 -2.05 13.71 6.00
N GLY A 190 -1.82 13.22 7.20
CA GLY A 190 -2.30 13.84 8.43
C GLY A 190 -1.52 15.10 8.79
N ILE A 191 -2.22 16.16 9.20
CA ILE A 191 -1.61 17.43 9.58
C ILE A 191 -1.17 17.39 11.05
N VAL A 192 0.11 17.70 11.29
CA VAL A 192 0.72 17.74 12.63
C VAL A 192 0.86 19.19 13.14
N PRO A 193 0.82 19.39 14.48
CA PRO A 193 0.97 20.73 15.08
C PRO A 193 2.43 21.18 15.05
N GLU A 194 2.73 22.33 14.44
CA GLU A 194 4.08 22.93 14.46
C GLU A 194 4.61 23.12 15.88
N HIS A 195 3.74 23.58 16.82
CA HIS A 195 4.13 23.90 18.18
C HIS A 195 4.50 22.70 19.06
N ALA A 196 4.07 21.50 18.69
CA ALA A 196 4.26 20.30 19.50
C ALA A 196 4.93 19.14 18.73
N TYR A 197 5.36 19.39 17.49
CA TYR A 197 6.06 18.39 16.69
C TYR A 197 7.55 18.33 17.06
N GLY A 198 8.09 17.11 17.20
CA GLY A 198 9.50 16.88 17.50
C GLY A 198 9.76 15.43 17.91
N ASP A 199 10.90 15.20 18.55
CA ASP A 199 11.33 13.87 18.98
C ASP A 199 10.25 13.17 19.81
N GLY A 200 9.91 11.93 19.43
CA GLY A 200 8.89 11.12 20.10
C GLY A 200 7.44 11.44 19.72
N TYR A 201 7.21 12.31 18.73
CA TYR A 201 5.84 12.62 18.27
C TYR A 201 5.06 11.35 17.90
N GLY A 202 5.67 10.41 17.21
CA GLY A 202 5.00 9.16 16.81
C GLY A 202 4.51 8.29 17.98
N GLU A 203 5.11 8.43 19.17
CA GLU A 203 4.68 7.71 20.39
C GLU A 203 3.64 8.49 21.20
N HIS A 204 3.63 9.82 21.06
CA HIS A 204 2.74 10.74 21.79
C HIS A 204 2.12 11.78 20.84
N PRO A 205 1.40 11.34 19.80
CA PRO A 205 0.88 12.23 18.77
C PRO A 205 -0.20 13.17 19.33
N ILE A 206 -0.12 14.43 18.95
CA ILE A 206 -1.16 15.44 19.12
C ILE A 206 -1.80 15.65 17.75
N GLY A 207 -3.11 15.43 17.64
CA GLY A 207 -3.80 15.54 16.37
C GLY A 207 -5.17 16.19 16.50
N SER A 208 -5.79 16.46 15.36
CA SER A 208 -7.13 17.04 15.26
C SER A 208 -8.18 16.05 14.76
N GLY A 209 -7.78 14.78 14.54
CA GLY A 209 -8.64 13.73 14.00
C GLY A 209 -9.68 13.21 14.96
N ARG A 210 -10.38 12.17 14.51
CA ARG A 210 -11.53 11.57 15.20
C ARG A 210 -11.17 10.88 16.51
N TYR A 211 -9.93 10.44 16.66
CA TYR A 211 -9.43 9.67 17.81
C TYR A 211 -8.13 10.24 18.36
N LEU A 212 -7.87 9.89 19.60
CA LEU A 212 -6.62 10.14 20.32
C LEU A 212 -5.92 8.81 20.59
N LEU A 213 -4.59 8.78 20.51
CA LEU A 213 -3.80 7.67 21.04
C LEU A 213 -3.86 7.71 22.56
N LYS A 214 -4.53 6.71 23.14
CA LYS A 214 -4.64 6.58 24.61
C LYS A 214 -3.51 5.78 25.21
N GLN A 215 -3.13 4.70 24.54
CA GLN A 215 -2.13 3.75 25.02
C GLN A 215 -1.53 2.99 23.86
N TRP A 216 -0.25 2.72 23.94
CA TRP A 216 0.46 1.82 23.04
C TRP A 216 1.36 0.90 23.84
N ASP A 217 1.02 -0.37 23.89
CA ASP A 217 1.82 -1.44 24.46
C ASP A 217 2.54 -2.13 23.30
N LYS A 218 3.79 -1.73 23.04
CA LYS A 218 4.57 -2.20 21.87
C LYS A 218 4.61 -3.73 21.81
N GLY A 219 4.37 -4.26 20.62
CA GLY A 219 4.26 -5.71 20.35
C GLY A 219 2.97 -6.35 20.82
N GLN A 220 2.00 -5.59 21.37
CA GLN A 220 0.77 -6.13 21.93
C GLN A 220 -0.49 -5.43 21.41
N GLN A 221 -0.65 -4.11 21.70
CA GLN A 221 -1.88 -3.41 21.36
C GLN A 221 -1.70 -1.89 21.29
N VAL A 222 -2.63 -1.29 20.60
CA VAL A 222 -2.87 0.16 20.59
C VAL A 222 -4.31 0.42 20.99
N ILE A 223 -4.54 1.44 21.83
CA ILE A 223 -5.88 1.86 22.26
C ILE A 223 -6.10 3.30 21.82
N PHE A 224 -7.19 3.52 21.08
CA PHE A 224 -7.67 4.84 20.71
C PHE A 224 -8.94 5.17 21.51
N GLU A 225 -9.12 6.44 21.84
CA GLU A 225 -10.35 7.00 22.41
C GLU A 225 -10.85 8.15 21.53
N ALA A 226 -12.17 8.30 21.41
CA ALA A 226 -12.78 9.38 20.66
C ALA A 226 -12.23 10.75 21.12
N ASN A 227 -11.91 11.61 20.17
CA ASN A 227 -11.40 12.95 20.44
C ASN A 227 -12.58 13.89 20.81
N PRO A 228 -12.68 14.38 22.06
CA PRO A 228 -13.75 15.27 22.46
C PRO A 228 -13.70 16.65 21.78
N ASN A 229 -12.55 17.00 21.18
CA ASN A 229 -12.35 18.25 20.45
C ASN A 229 -12.55 18.09 18.94
N TYR A 230 -12.96 16.91 18.47
CA TYR A 230 -13.17 16.68 17.05
C TYR A 230 -14.27 17.61 16.50
N TYR A 231 -13.99 18.24 15.37
CA TYR A 231 -14.86 19.25 14.73
C TYR A 231 -16.00 18.64 13.89
N GLY A 232 -15.97 17.34 13.64
CA GLY A 232 -16.99 16.61 12.90
C GLY A 232 -18.02 15.94 13.82
N GLU A 233 -18.71 14.93 13.28
CA GLU A 233 -19.65 14.12 14.05
C GLU A 233 -18.89 13.24 15.05
N ALA A 234 -19.43 13.11 16.26
CA ALA A 234 -18.83 12.25 17.28
C ALA A 234 -18.82 10.77 16.81
N PRO A 235 -17.72 10.05 16.96
CA PRO A 235 -17.66 8.63 16.64
C PRO A 235 -18.71 7.80 17.38
N ASN A 236 -19.39 6.90 16.68
CA ASN A 236 -20.27 5.91 17.33
C ASN A 236 -19.49 4.92 18.18
N ILE A 237 -18.28 4.56 17.73
CA ILE A 237 -17.34 3.75 18.48
C ILE A 237 -16.37 4.69 19.20
N GLU A 238 -16.54 4.83 20.51
CA GLU A 238 -15.75 5.76 21.33
C GLU A 238 -14.37 5.20 21.69
N ARG A 239 -14.23 3.86 21.66
CA ARG A 239 -12.97 3.20 21.96
C ARG A 239 -12.66 2.10 20.96
N VAL A 240 -11.47 2.19 20.36
CA VAL A 240 -10.94 1.18 19.44
C VAL A 240 -9.67 0.58 20.04
N THR A 241 -9.66 -0.73 20.25
CA THR A 241 -8.47 -1.46 20.67
C THR A 241 -7.99 -2.31 19.49
N VAL A 242 -6.78 -2.07 19.04
CA VAL A 242 -6.11 -2.89 18.03
C VAL A 242 -5.10 -3.78 18.72
N VAL A 243 -5.23 -5.10 18.58
CA VAL A 243 -4.31 -6.10 19.13
C VAL A 243 -3.51 -6.74 18.00
N PHE A 244 -2.21 -6.89 18.19
CA PHE A 244 -1.31 -7.47 17.19
C PHE A 244 -1.03 -8.93 17.51
N MET A 245 -1.33 -9.83 16.56
CA MET A 245 -1.11 -11.26 16.74
C MET A 245 -1.02 -11.99 15.41
N GLU A 246 -0.39 -13.18 15.44
CA GLU A 246 -0.34 -14.05 14.27
C GLU A 246 -1.73 -14.59 13.92
N GLU A 247 -1.93 -14.98 12.66
CA GLU A 247 -3.24 -15.31 12.11
C GLU A 247 -3.94 -16.48 12.82
N ASP A 248 -3.19 -17.51 13.22
CA ASP A 248 -3.71 -18.66 13.97
C ASP A 248 -4.14 -18.26 15.40
N ALA A 249 -3.41 -17.36 16.03
CA ALA A 249 -3.78 -16.78 17.32
C ALA A 249 -5.03 -15.88 17.18
N ALA A 250 -5.13 -15.11 16.11
CA ALA A 250 -6.32 -14.31 15.80
C ALA A 250 -7.56 -15.19 15.63
N LEU A 251 -7.47 -16.30 14.91
CA LEU A 251 -8.55 -17.28 14.77
C LEU A 251 -8.94 -17.91 16.13
N ALA A 252 -7.96 -18.20 16.99
CA ALA A 252 -8.23 -18.69 18.33
C ALA A 252 -8.94 -17.64 19.20
N ALA A 253 -8.54 -16.37 19.12
CA ALA A 253 -9.16 -15.25 19.83
C ALA A 253 -10.62 -15.03 19.38
N VAL A 254 -10.88 -15.11 18.06
CA VAL A 254 -12.25 -15.08 17.49
C VAL A 254 -13.09 -16.22 18.05
N ARG A 255 -12.60 -17.47 18.06
CA ARG A 255 -13.30 -18.62 18.63
C ARG A 255 -13.58 -18.51 20.12
N ALA A 256 -12.70 -17.82 20.85
CA ALA A 256 -12.88 -17.54 22.27
C ALA A 256 -13.76 -16.31 22.56
N GLY A 257 -14.18 -15.57 21.52
CA GLY A 257 -14.96 -14.35 21.66
C GLY A 257 -14.18 -13.18 22.29
N GLN A 258 -12.86 -13.14 22.13
CA GLN A 258 -11.97 -12.14 22.75
C GLN A 258 -11.80 -10.88 21.91
N VAL A 259 -12.06 -10.97 20.60
CA VAL A 259 -11.98 -9.85 19.65
C VAL A 259 -13.30 -9.73 18.89
N ASP A 260 -13.60 -8.56 18.35
CA ASP A 260 -14.84 -8.31 17.63
C ASP A 260 -14.64 -8.41 16.13
N VAL A 261 -13.44 -8.03 15.65
CA VAL A 261 -13.02 -8.15 14.27
C VAL A 261 -11.62 -8.76 14.24
N ALA A 262 -11.35 -9.63 13.28
CA ALA A 262 -10.00 -10.14 13.07
C ALA A 262 -9.71 -10.28 11.58
N TYR A 263 -8.58 -9.73 11.14
CA TYR A 263 -8.03 -9.97 9.81
C TYR A 263 -7.69 -11.45 9.63
N THR A 264 -7.96 -11.99 8.46
CA THR A 264 -7.65 -13.38 8.11
C THR A 264 -7.31 -13.51 6.62
N SER A 265 -6.81 -14.67 6.22
CA SER A 265 -6.49 -14.97 4.83
C SER A 265 -7.43 -15.99 4.22
N ALA A 266 -7.33 -16.16 2.90
CA ALA A 266 -8.05 -17.20 2.16
C ALA A 266 -7.79 -18.61 2.71
N THR A 267 -6.64 -18.86 3.32
CA THR A 267 -6.26 -20.14 3.93
C THR A 267 -7.19 -20.56 5.07
N PHE A 268 -7.71 -19.59 5.83
CA PHE A 268 -8.59 -19.83 6.97
C PHE A 268 -10.06 -19.48 6.68
N ALA A 269 -10.37 -18.97 5.50
CA ALA A 269 -11.70 -18.49 5.15
C ALA A 269 -12.81 -19.56 5.23
N ASP A 270 -12.48 -20.84 5.02
CA ASP A 270 -13.43 -21.95 5.12
C ASP A 270 -13.78 -22.36 6.56
N GLN A 271 -13.08 -21.78 7.56
CA GLN A 271 -13.36 -22.07 8.96
C GLN A 271 -14.73 -21.49 9.34
N LYS A 272 -15.53 -22.31 10.05
CA LYS A 272 -16.79 -21.83 10.64
C LYS A 272 -16.56 -21.44 12.08
N VAL A 273 -16.88 -20.19 12.40
CA VAL A 273 -16.77 -19.67 13.76
C VAL A 273 -18.14 -19.23 14.25
N SER A 274 -18.59 -19.81 15.38
CA SER A 274 -19.89 -19.46 15.96
C SER A 274 -19.90 -18.02 16.46
N GLY A 275 -20.94 -17.26 16.12
CA GLY A 275 -21.11 -15.86 16.51
C GLY A 275 -20.30 -14.85 15.68
N TYR A 276 -19.73 -15.30 14.55
CA TYR A 276 -19.01 -14.44 13.59
C TYR A 276 -19.38 -14.77 12.16
N GLY A 277 -19.42 -13.73 11.32
CA GLY A 277 -19.47 -13.82 9.87
C GLY A 277 -18.10 -13.55 9.25
N LEU A 278 -17.80 -14.17 8.11
CA LEU A 278 -16.67 -13.78 7.29
C LEU A 278 -17.13 -12.68 6.34
N GLU A 279 -16.47 -11.53 6.40
CA GLU A 279 -16.66 -10.43 5.46
C GLU A 279 -15.44 -10.32 4.55
N ALA A 280 -15.69 -10.04 3.27
CA ALA A 280 -14.66 -9.90 2.24
C ALA A 280 -14.78 -8.51 1.59
N TYR A 281 -13.78 -7.67 1.78
CA TYR A 281 -13.75 -6.33 1.20
C TYR A 281 -12.87 -6.31 -0.03
N LYS A 282 -13.42 -5.75 -1.11
CA LYS A 282 -12.67 -5.56 -2.35
C LYS A 282 -11.49 -4.62 -2.14
N SER A 283 -10.41 -4.90 -2.83
CA SER A 283 -9.18 -4.14 -2.73
C SER A 283 -8.53 -3.90 -4.10
N VAL A 284 -7.55 -3.02 -4.11
CA VAL A 284 -6.55 -2.89 -5.17
C VAL A 284 -5.20 -3.48 -4.73
N ASP A 285 -5.22 -4.38 -3.75
CA ASP A 285 -4.03 -5.14 -3.33
C ASP A 285 -3.66 -6.18 -4.40
N SER A 286 -3.01 -5.69 -5.46
CA SER A 286 -2.68 -6.45 -6.67
C SER A 286 -1.43 -7.30 -6.48
N ARG A 287 -1.45 -8.53 -6.99
CA ARG A 287 -0.27 -9.38 -7.11
C ARG A 287 0.15 -9.47 -8.57
N GLY A 288 1.44 -9.22 -8.81
CA GLY A 288 2.00 -9.23 -10.16
C GLY A 288 3.51 -9.45 -10.18
N ILE A 289 4.02 -9.64 -11.37
CA ILE A 289 5.44 -9.87 -11.65
C ILE A 289 5.89 -8.86 -12.69
N SER A 290 6.96 -8.10 -12.41
CA SER A 290 7.63 -7.30 -13.42
C SER A 290 8.47 -8.19 -14.35
N MET A 291 8.48 -7.85 -15.63
CA MET A 291 9.24 -8.57 -16.64
C MET A 291 10.25 -7.63 -17.32
N PRO A 292 11.54 -7.70 -16.95
CA PRO A 292 12.57 -6.85 -17.53
C PRO A 292 12.56 -6.87 -19.07
N VAL A 293 12.57 -5.67 -19.67
CA VAL A 293 12.49 -5.53 -21.14
C VAL A 293 13.85 -5.49 -21.82
N ASN A 294 14.93 -5.31 -21.06
CA ASN A 294 16.31 -5.23 -21.55
C ASN A 294 17.02 -6.57 -21.47
N VAL A 295 18.06 -6.75 -22.29
CA VAL A 295 18.95 -7.91 -22.19
C VAL A 295 19.74 -7.87 -20.88
N ALA A 296 20.17 -9.04 -20.38
CA ALA A 296 20.94 -9.15 -19.16
C ALA A 296 22.22 -8.28 -19.21
N GLY A 297 22.44 -7.46 -18.18
CA GLY A 297 23.58 -6.56 -18.09
C GLY A 297 23.52 -5.37 -19.06
N GLY A 298 22.39 -5.13 -19.75
CA GLY A 298 22.26 -4.08 -20.75
C GLY A 298 22.22 -2.66 -20.19
N THR A 299 21.71 -2.48 -18.96
CA THR A 299 21.63 -1.22 -18.25
C THR A 299 22.10 -1.44 -16.82
N LYS A 300 22.74 -0.45 -16.21
CA LYS A 300 23.07 -0.50 -14.78
C LYS A 300 22.18 0.50 -14.05
N VAL A 301 21.63 0.07 -12.91
CA VAL A 301 20.93 0.93 -11.96
C VAL A 301 21.76 0.99 -10.69
N GLU A 302 22.01 2.18 -10.20
CA GLU A 302 22.73 2.43 -8.95
C GLU A 302 21.80 3.20 -8.00
N GLU A 303 21.53 2.62 -6.84
CA GLU A 303 20.79 3.26 -5.77
C GLU A 303 21.68 3.33 -4.53
N GLY A 304 22.12 4.53 -4.19
CA GLY A 304 23.10 4.72 -3.11
C GLY A 304 24.39 3.99 -3.41
N ASP A 305 24.80 3.09 -2.52
CA ASP A 305 26.02 2.28 -2.66
C ASP A 305 25.77 0.89 -3.29
N MET A 306 24.52 0.58 -3.70
CA MET A 306 24.17 -0.70 -4.29
C MET A 306 24.10 -0.62 -5.81
N ALA A 307 24.78 -1.58 -6.48
CA ALA A 307 24.66 -1.80 -7.91
C ALA A 307 23.79 -3.04 -8.15
N PHE A 308 22.76 -2.89 -8.98
CA PHE A 308 21.83 -3.96 -9.30
C PHE A 308 22.18 -4.63 -10.63
N GLU A 309 21.94 -5.94 -10.70
CA GLU A 309 21.86 -6.63 -11.98
C GLU A 309 20.62 -6.14 -12.71
N THR A 310 20.71 -5.93 -14.02
CA THR A 310 19.61 -5.47 -14.84
C THR A 310 19.40 -6.33 -16.05
N GLY A 311 18.13 -6.40 -16.49
CA GLY A 311 17.74 -7.10 -17.69
C GLY A 311 17.74 -8.62 -17.57
N ASN A 312 17.04 -9.26 -18.50
CA ASN A 312 16.84 -10.71 -18.51
C ASN A 312 16.81 -11.20 -19.97
N ASP A 313 17.64 -12.16 -20.31
CA ASP A 313 17.79 -12.65 -21.69
C ASP A 313 16.55 -13.40 -22.23
N ILE A 314 15.64 -13.79 -21.37
CA ILE A 314 14.37 -14.44 -21.76
C ILE A 314 13.26 -13.41 -21.89
N THR A 315 13.03 -12.61 -20.84
CA THR A 315 11.96 -11.62 -20.82
C THR A 315 12.24 -10.39 -21.67
N CYS A 316 13.49 -10.11 -22.08
CA CYS A 316 13.79 -9.04 -23.03
C CYS A 316 13.04 -9.22 -24.37
N ASN A 317 12.62 -10.43 -24.69
CA ASN A 317 11.81 -10.73 -25.86
C ASN A 317 10.35 -10.41 -25.61
N VAL A 318 9.80 -9.43 -26.33
CA VAL A 318 8.42 -8.98 -26.13
C VAL A 318 7.40 -10.10 -26.37
N GLU A 319 7.68 -11.03 -27.31
CA GLU A 319 6.82 -12.16 -27.61
C GLU A 319 6.73 -13.12 -26.41
N VAL A 320 7.80 -13.28 -25.66
CA VAL A 320 7.80 -14.08 -24.42
C VAL A 320 6.90 -13.43 -23.36
N ARG A 321 7.02 -12.11 -23.16
CA ARG A 321 6.20 -11.38 -22.19
C ARG A 321 4.72 -11.41 -22.58
N ARG A 322 4.40 -11.23 -23.87
CA ARG A 322 3.03 -11.34 -24.40
C ARG A 322 2.47 -12.76 -24.26
N ALA A 323 3.30 -13.78 -24.57
CA ALA A 323 2.91 -15.19 -24.41
C ALA A 323 2.62 -15.55 -22.95
N ILE A 324 3.42 -15.07 -22.01
CA ILE A 324 3.16 -15.22 -20.56
C ILE A 324 1.81 -14.61 -20.20
N ASN A 325 1.54 -13.37 -20.59
CA ASN A 325 0.26 -12.70 -20.31
C ASN A 325 -0.96 -13.42 -20.87
N LEU A 326 -0.83 -13.98 -22.11
CA LEU A 326 -1.89 -14.77 -22.75
C LEU A 326 -2.09 -16.14 -22.11
N ALA A 327 -1.04 -16.74 -21.52
CA ALA A 327 -1.14 -18.09 -20.97
C ALA A 327 -1.70 -18.13 -19.55
N VAL A 328 -1.54 -17.05 -18.78
CA VAL A 328 -1.96 -17.01 -17.37
C VAL A 328 -3.46 -17.19 -17.22
N ASP A 329 -3.85 -18.18 -16.41
CA ASP A 329 -5.21 -18.42 -15.96
C ASP A 329 -5.46 -17.71 -14.63
N ARG A 330 -5.89 -16.44 -14.71
CA ARG A 330 -6.21 -15.63 -13.53
C ARG A 330 -7.38 -16.19 -12.72
N LYS A 331 -8.32 -16.83 -13.42
CA LYS A 331 -9.48 -17.46 -12.77
C LYS A 331 -9.03 -18.66 -11.93
N ALA A 332 -8.20 -19.54 -12.48
CA ALA A 332 -7.64 -20.66 -11.74
C ALA A 332 -6.80 -20.18 -10.54
N MET A 333 -6.00 -19.12 -10.70
CA MET A 333 -5.25 -18.49 -9.60
C MET A 333 -6.17 -18.08 -8.45
N ILE A 334 -7.30 -17.42 -8.75
CA ILE A 334 -8.26 -17.00 -7.73
C ILE A 334 -8.96 -18.21 -7.09
N GLU A 335 -9.40 -19.18 -7.89
CA GLU A 335 -10.12 -20.35 -7.39
C GLU A 335 -9.23 -21.28 -6.56
N HIS A 336 -7.99 -21.55 -7.01
CA HIS A 336 -7.12 -22.54 -6.37
C HIS A 336 -6.31 -21.96 -5.21
N VAL A 337 -5.89 -20.70 -5.32
CA VAL A 337 -5.01 -20.08 -4.31
C VAL A 337 -5.79 -19.20 -3.33
N LEU A 338 -6.76 -18.44 -3.84
CA LEU A 338 -7.50 -17.46 -3.03
C LEU A 338 -8.89 -17.94 -2.61
N ASN A 339 -9.24 -19.22 -2.83
CA ASN A 339 -10.55 -19.78 -2.49
C ASN A 339 -11.73 -18.94 -3.01
N GLY A 340 -11.55 -18.26 -4.15
CA GLY A 340 -12.53 -17.36 -4.74
C GLY A 340 -12.52 -15.92 -4.17
N TYR A 341 -11.70 -15.62 -3.17
CA TYR A 341 -11.60 -14.30 -2.56
C TYR A 341 -10.58 -13.40 -3.29
N GLY A 342 -11.03 -12.81 -4.37
CA GLY A 342 -10.24 -11.90 -5.18
C GLY A 342 -10.91 -11.61 -6.51
N THR A 343 -10.32 -10.71 -7.26
CA THR A 343 -10.70 -10.37 -8.63
C THR A 343 -9.49 -10.47 -9.55
N ALA A 344 -9.71 -10.82 -10.83
CA ALA A 344 -8.62 -10.88 -11.80
C ALA A 344 -8.01 -9.49 -11.97
N ALA A 345 -6.68 -9.39 -11.83
CA ALA A 345 -5.94 -8.17 -12.06
C ALA A 345 -5.28 -8.16 -13.44
N TYR A 346 -5.27 -7.00 -14.07
CA TYR A 346 -4.70 -6.76 -15.39
C TYR A 346 -3.78 -5.53 -15.41
N SER A 347 -3.97 -4.60 -14.46
CA SER A 347 -3.11 -3.44 -14.26
C SER A 347 -3.02 -3.09 -12.77
N ILE A 348 -2.12 -2.19 -12.44
CA ILE A 348 -2.01 -1.63 -11.08
C ILE A 348 -3.23 -0.78 -10.71
N GLY A 349 -3.95 -0.26 -11.69
CA GLY A 349 -5.10 0.60 -11.50
C GLY A 349 -6.45 -0.12 -11.56
N ASP A 350 -6.49 -1.45 -11.61
CA ASP A 350 -7.75 -2.19 -11.75
C ASP A 350 -8.78 -1.79 -10.67
N GLY A 351 -10.03 -1.55 -11.11
CA GLY A 351 -11.11 -1.09 -10.23
C GLY A 351 -11.11 0.42 -9.98
N MET A 352 -10.08 1.14 -10.39
CA MET A 352 -9.98 2.59 -10.25
C MET A 352 -10.48 3.34 -11.49
N PRO A 353 -10.92 4.61 -11.34
CA PRO A 353 -11.47 5.38 -12.47
C PRO A 353 -10.49 5.58 -13.63
N TRP A 354 -9.20 5.59 -13.35
CA TRP A 354 -8.13 5.79 -14.35
C TRP A 354 -7.66 4.49 -15.03
N ALA A 355 -8.18 3.32 -14.66
CA ALA A 355 -7.78 2.06 -15.27
C ALA A 355 -8.16 1.98 -16.75
N SER A 356 -7.24 1.49 -17.59
CA SER A 356 -7.54 1.23 -18.99
C SER A 356 -8.27 -0.11 -19.17
N PRO A 357 -9.43 -0.12 -19.85
CA PRO A 357 -10.10 -1.37 -20.20
C PRO A 357 -9.29 -2.24 -21.15
N ASP A 358 -8.34 -1.64 -21.90
CA ASP A 358 -7.50 -2.32 -22.88
C ASP A 358 -6.36 -3.15 -22.25
N MET A 359 -6.15 -3.04 -20.93
CA MET A 359 -5.24 -3.89 -20.21
C MET A 359 -5.74 -5.34 -20.07
N LYS A 360 -7.05 -5.56 -20.25
CA LYS A 360 -7.65 -6.89 -20.14
C LYS A 360 -7.23 -7.81 -21.26
N VAL A 361 -6.82 -9.02 -20.90
CA VAL A 361 -6.41 -10.09 -21.82
C VAL A 361 -7.22 -11.34 -21.56
N VAL A 362 -7.67 -11.99 -22.63
CA VAL A 362 -8.35 -13.29 -22.57
C VAL A 362 -7.28 -14.38 -22.69
N ARG A 363 -7.33 -15.36 -21.79
CA ARG A 363 -6.41 -16.50 -21.83
C ARG A 363 -6.51 -17.25 -23.17
N ASP A 364 -5.37 -17.42 -23.83
CA ASP A 364 -5.23 -18.23 -25.06
C ASP A 364 -3.83 -18.85 -25.14
N VAL A 365 -3.68 -20.05 -24.56
CA VAL A 365 -2.40 -20.79 -24.55
C VAL A 365 -1.96 -21.18 -25.98
N LYS A 366 -2.91 -21.38 -26.89
CA LYS A 366 -2.58 -21.71 -28.29
C LYS A 366 -1.98 -20.51 -29.02
N ALA A 367 -2.57 -19.33 -28.83
CA ALA A 367 -2.00 -18.09 -29.36
C ALA A 367 -0.65 -17.77 -28.70
N ALA A 368 -0.50 -18.02 -27.40
CA ALA A 368 0.77 -17.86 -26.68
C ALA A 368 1.88 -18.73 -27.26
N ARG A 369 1.62 -20.01 -27.50
CA ARG A 369 2.58 -20.92 -28.15
C ARG A 369 2.95 -20.45 -29.54
N LYS A 370 1.95 -20.02 -30.32
CA LYS A 370 2.19 -19.50 -31.68
C LYS A 370 3.10 -18.26 -31.65
N LEU A 371 2.93 -17.34 -30.70
CA LEU A 371 3.83 -16.19 -30.56
C LEU A 371 5.27 -16.60 -30.32
N LEU A 372 5.52 -17.59 -29.48
CA LEU A 372 6.87 -18.11 -29.23
C LEU A 372 7.45 -18.76 -30.50
N GLU A 373 6.68 -19.60 -31.17
CA GLU A 373 7.11 -20.31 -32.39
C GLU A 373 7.41 -19.34 -33.54
N ASP A 374 6.53 -18.35 -33.77
CA ASP A 374 6.71 -17.31 -34.79
C ASP A 374 7.96 -16.43 -34.50
N ALA A 375 8.32 -16.28 -33.23
CA ALA A 375 9.54 -15.58 -32.79
C ALA A 375 10.81 -16.45 -32.82
N GLY A 376 10.70 -17.70 -33.31
CA GLY A 376 11.84 -18.60 -33.49
C GLY A 376 12.20 -19.41 -32.25
N TRP A 377 11.33 -19.44 -31.22
CA TRP A 377 11.49 -20.36 -30.10
C TRP A 377 11.05 -21.77 -30.53
N ALA A 378 11.90 -22.77 -30.30
CA ALA A 378 11.61 -24.15 -30.62
C ALA A 378 11.47 -24.98 -29.34
N LYS A 379 10.45 -25.85 -29.29
CA LYS A 379 10.20 -26.70 -28.14
C LYS A 379 11.19 -27.86 -28.12
N GLY A 380 11.97 -28.01 -27.04
CA GLY A 380 12.90 -29.11 -26.83
C GLY A 380 12.20 -30.45 -26.55
N GLU A 381 12.97 -31.53 -26.50
CA GLU A 381 12.47 -32.88 -26.16
C GLU A 381 11.88 -32.94 -24.74
N ASP A 382 12.38 -32.10 -23.83
CA ASP A 382 11.88 -31.94 -22.48
C ASP A 382 10.64 -31.06 -22.36
N GLY A 383 10.13 -30.55 -23.49
CA GLY A 383 8.92 -29.73 -23.56
C GLY A 383 9.14 -28.25 -23.30
N VAL A 384 10.37 -27.79 -23.02
CA VAL A 384 10.67 -26.36 -22.78
C VAL A 384 11.18 -25.71 -24.05
N TYR A 385 10.71 -24.48 -24.31
CA TYR A 385 11.18 -23.70 -25.44
C TYR A 385 12.64 -23.24 -25.27
N ALA A 386 13.36 -23.17 -26.39
CA ALA A 386 14.72 -22.63 -26.44
C ALA A 386 14.90 -21.86 -27.76
N ARG A 387 15.75 -20.81 -27.73
CA ARG A 387 16.14 -20.02 -28.90
C ARG A 387 17.60 -19.59 -28.74
N ASP A 388 18.40 -19.73 -29.81
CA ASP A 388 19.82 -19.35 -29.84
C ASP A 388 20.65 -19.94 -28.70
N GLY A 389 20.35 -21.20 -28.31
CA GLY A 389 21.01 -21.90 -27.21
C GLY A 389 20.54 -21.48 -25.82
N LYS A 390 19.64 -20.52 -25.69
CA LYS A 390 19.05 -20.08 -24.43
C LYS A 390 17.74 -20.81 -24.19
N ARG A 391 17.64 -21.52 -23.07
CA ARG A 391 16.44 -22.19 -22.59
C ARG A 391 15.47 -21.16 -21.96
N ALA A 392 14.18 -21.26 -22.22
CA ALA A 392 13.17 -20.44 -21.58
C ALA A 392 12.98 -20.88 -20.11
N SER A 393 13.94 -20.54 -19.27
CA SER A 393 14.00 -20.87 -17.84
C SER A 393 14.15 -19.59 -17.03
N LEU A 394 13.30 -19.41 -16.01
CA LEU A 394 13.18 -18.21 -15.19
C LEU A 394 13.16 -18.59 -13.70
N THR A 395 13.75 -17.75 -12.86
CA THR A 395 13.56 -17.82 -11.41
C THR A 395 12.53 -16.79 -10.98
N LEU A 396 11.52 -17.23 -10.23
CA LEU A 396 10.51 -16.35 -9.61
C LEU A 396 10.74 -16.30 -8.11
N TYR A 397 11.14 -15.14 -7.63
CA TYR A 397 11.36 -14.89 -6.22
C TYR A 397 10.06 -14.47 -5.52
N TYR A 398 9.92 -14.86 -4.24
CA TYR A 398 8.82 -14.42 -3.38
C TYR A 398 9.28 -14.30 -1.93
N SER A 399 8.61 -13.48 -1.12
CA SER A 399 8.89 -13.36 0.32
C SER A 399 8.61 -14.68 1.04
N ALA A 400 9.62 -15.27 1.66
CA ALA A 400 9.55 -16.60 2.27
C ALA A 400 8.52 -16.73 3.41
N GLY A 401 8.14 -15.60 4.05
CA GLY A 401 7.11 -15.57 5.10
C GLY A 401 5.68 -15.46 4.59
N ASP A 402 5.47 -15.31 3.27
CA ASP A 402 4.16 -15.07 2.67
C ASP A 402 3.64 -16.33 1.95
N SER A 403 2.72 -17.04 2.59
CA SER A 403 2.15 -18.28 2.06
C SER A 403 1.31 -18.07 0.80
N VAL A 404 0.67 -16.90 0.66
CA VAL A 404 -0.13 -16.56 -0.53
C VAL A 404 0.79 -16.32 -1.72
N ARG A 405 1.85 -15.51 -1.56
CA ARG A 405 2.85 -15.33 -2.63
C ARG A 405 3.52 -16.63 -3.03
N GLN A 406 3.82 -17.52 -2.06
CA GLN A 406 4.34 -18.85 -2.34
C GLN A 406 3.39 -19.68 -3.19
N ALA A 407 2.11 -19.76 -2.79
CA ALA A 407 1.11 -20.54 -3.51
C ALA A 407 0.86 -19.98 -4.92
N MET A 408 0.76 -18.64 -5.06
CA MET A 408 0.63 -17.99 -6.37
C MET A 408 1.85 -18.24 -7.27
N SER A 409 3.05 -18.23 -6.71
CA SER A 409 4.28 -18.52 -7.46
C SER A 409 4.33 -19.96 -7.97
N ASN A 410 3.86 -20.91 -7.18
CA ASN A 410 3.76 -22.32 -7.59
C ASN A 410 2.69 -22.51 -8.69
N GLU A 411 1.49 -21.93 -8.52
CA GLU A 411 0.45 -21.98 -9.54
C GLU A 411 0.92 -21.35 -10.87
N PHE A 412 1.62 -20.22 -10.80
CA PHE A 412 2.22 -19.59 -11.99
C PHE A 412 3.25 -20.51 -12.65
N ALA A 413 4.12 -21.17 -11.87
CA ALA A 413 5.10 -22.11 -12.41
C ALA A 413 4.42 -23.28 -13.14
N ASP A 414 3.36 -23.84 -12.60
CA ASP A 414 2.59 -24.92 -13.23
C ASP A 414 1.94 -24.47 -14.54
N GLN A 415 1.35 -23.29 -14.56
CA GLN A 415 0.76 -22.70 -15.79
C GLN A 415 1.83 -22.41 -16.86
N MET A 416 3.01 -21.96 -16.46
CA MET A 416 4.13 -21.73 -17.39
C MET A 416 4.71 -23.03 -17.92
N ALA A 417 4.76 -24.10 -17.13
CA ALA A 417 5.14 -25.43 -17.59
C ALA A 417 4.18 -25.95 -18.67
N GLU A 418 2.87 -25.70 -18.53
CA GLU A 418 1.87 -25.99 -19.59
C GLU A 418 2.22 -25.24 -20.90
N LEU A 419 2.60 -23.97 -20.80
CA LEU A 419 3.03 -23.16 -21.95
C LEU A 419 4.31 -23.73 -22.59
N GLY A 420 5.26 -24.19 -21.79
CA GLY A 420 6.60 -24.65 -22.18
C GLY A 420 7.71 -23.69 -21.75
N ILE A 421 7.46 -22.90 -20.72
CA ILE A 421 8.45 -22.05 -20.03
C ILE A 421 8.68 -22.65 -18.65
N GLU A 422 9.94 -22.91 -18.30
CA GLU A 422 10.31 -23.38 -16.97
C GLU A 422 10.39 -22.22 -16.00
N VAL A 423 9.67 -22.28 -14.88
CA VAL A 423 9.75 -21.30 -13.80
C VAL A 423 10.07 -22.02 -12.50
N THR A 424 11.11 -21.54 -11.80
CA THR A 424 11.52 -22.08 -10.50
C THR A 424 11.17 -21.06 -9.41
N PRO A 425 10.14 -21.32 -8.59
CA PRO A 425 9.83 -20.47 -7.43
C PRO A 425 10.95 -20.56 -6.37
N LYS A 426 11.33 -19.40 -5.79
CA LYS A 426 12.36 -19.32 -4.77
C LYS A 426 11.98 -18.33 -3.68
N GLY A 427 11.70 -18.84 -2.46
CA GLY A 427 11.46 -18.02 -1.29
C GLY A 427 12.76 -17.46 -0.71
N ALA A 428 12.75 -16.17 -0.35
CA ALA A 428 13.87 -15.49 0.29
C ALA A 428 13.39 -14.30 1.16
N ALA A 429 14.26 -13.78 2.02
CA ALA A 429 14.00 -12.53 2.72
C ALA A 429 14.07 -11.34 1.75
N TRP A 430 13.43 -10.22 2.07
CA TRP A 430 13.41 -9.05 1.19
C TRP A 430 14.81 -8.53 0.85
N ASP A 431 15.75 -8.52 1.80
CA ASP A 431 17.13 -8.09 1.56
C ASP A 431 17.84 -8.93 0.49
N ASP A 432 17.47 -10.22 0.37
CA ASP A 432 17.98 -11.13 -0.67
C ASP A 432 17.20 -10.99 -1.98
N LEU A 433 15.97 -10.46 -1.96
CA LEU A 433 15.12 -10.28 -3.14
C LEU A 433 15.48 -8.99 -3.90
N TYR A 434 15.67 -7.87 -3.18
CA TYR A 434 15.93 -6.56 -3.79
C TYR A 434 17.08 -6.54 -4.80
N PRO A 435 18.22 -7.23 -4.61
CA PRO A 435 19.27 -7.25 -5.62
C PRO A 435 18.83 -7.77 -6.99
N HIS A 436 17.71 -8.50 -7.07
CA HIS A 436 17.16 -9.08 -8.30
C HIS A 436 16.03 -8.25 -8.94
N GLN A 437 15.64 -7.11 -8.36
CA GLN A 437 14.42 -6.39 -8.75
C GLN A 437 14.40 -5.90 -10.21
N TYR A 438 15.57 -5.67 -10.82
CA TYR A 438 15.67 -5.21 -12.20
C TYR A 438 16.12 -6.30 -13.19
N ALA A 439 16.37 -7.52 -12.73
CA ALA A 439 16.85 -8.64 -13.56
C ALA A 439 16.02 -9.91 -13.41
N GLY A 440 15.58 -10.20 -12.20
CA GLY A 440 14.75 -11.35 -11.87
C GLY A 440 13.26 -11.06 -11.94
N LEU A 441 12.47 -12.11 -11.78
CA LEU A 441 11.03 -11.97 -11.54
C LEU A 441 10.78 -12.02 -10.04
N ILE A 442 10.03 -11.06 -9.51
CA ILE A 442 9.63 -11.04 -8.11
C ILE A 442 8.11 -10.98 -8.04
N MET A 443 7.50 -11.78 -7.16
CA MET A 443 6.07 -11.73 -6.85
C MET A 443 5.81 -10.51 -5.96
N TRP A 444 5.50 -9.41 -6.60
CA TRP A 444 5.20 -8.15 -5.94
C TRP A 444 3.77 -8.08 -5.42
N GLY A 445 3.54 -7.17 -4.50
CA GLY A 445 2.23 -6.68 -4.11
C GLY A 445 2.23 -5.17 -4.20
N TRP A 446 1.22 -4.61 -4.84
CA TRP A 446 1.05 -3.19 -5.10
C TRP A 446 -0.40 -2.79 -4.96
N GLY A 447 -0.63 -1.52 -4.73
CA GLY A 447 -1.94 -0.93 -4.84
C GLY A 447 -2.12 0.25 -3.92
N SER A 448 -2.42 1.39 -4.49
CA SER A 448 -2.82 2.58 -3.77
C SER A 448 -4.10 3.17 -4.39
N ASN A 449 -4.72 4.07 -3.65
CA ASN A 449 -5.85 4.84 -4.15
C ASN A 449 -5.37 6.08 -4.96
N SER A 450 -4.26 5.92 -5.69
CA SER A 450 -3.63 7.00 -6.48
C SER A 450 -3.15 6.50 -7.83
N PRO A 451 -3.31 7.27 -8.92
CA PRO A 451 -2.72 6.96 -10.21
C PRO A 451 -1.20 7.16 -10.24
N ALA A 452 -0.59 7.69 -9.17
CA ALA A 452 0.86 7.83 -9.06
C ALA A 452 1.60 6.50 -9.23
N ASP A 453 1.01 5.37 -8.80
CA ASP A 453 1.59 4.03 -9.02
C ASP A 453 1.77 3.71 -10.51
N VAL A 454 0.84 4.14 -11.37
CA VAL A 454 0.98 3.97 -12.84
C VAL A 454 2.19 4.75 -13.34
N TYR A 455 2.40 5.96 -12.81
CA TYR A 455 3.56 6.80 -13.15
C TYR A 455 4.86 6.11 -12.70
N GLU A 456 4.96 5.75 -11.44
CA GLU A 456 6.19 5.19 -10.86
C GLU A 456 6.62 3.86 -11.50
N LEU A 457 5.66 3.02 -11.90
CA LEU A 457 5.94 1.73 -12.53
C LEU A 457 6.22 1.85 -14.04
N SER A 458 5.81 2.93 -14.71
CA SER A 458 5.78 2.99 -16.18
C SER A 458 6.56 4.14 -16.80
N TYR A 459 6.82 5.23 -16.05
CA TYR A 459 7.63 6.35 -16.53
C TYR A 459 9.08 5.91 -16.71
N SER A 460 9.74 6.37 -17.78
CA SER A 460 11.11 5.93 -18.12
C SER A 460 12.13 6.10 -17.00
N THR A 461 11.91 7.09 -16.10
CA THR A 461 12.72 7.35 -14.91
C THR A 461 11.94 7.15 -13.60
N GLY A 462 10.82 6.43 -13.66
CA GLY A 462 10.04 6.09 -12.48
C GLY A 462 10.85 5.25 -11.50
N THR A 463 10.75 5.55 -10.22
CA THR A 463 11.58 4.92 -9.17
C THR A 463 11.31 3.43 -9.03
N MET A 464 10.13 2.98 -9.45
CA MET A 464 9.67 1.59 -9.37
C MET A 464 9.55 0.92 -10.73
N ASN A 465 10.19 1.49 -11.76
CA ASN A 465 10.22 0.92 -13.11
C ASN A 465 11.17 -0.29 -13.18
N TYR A 466 10.84 -1.35 -12.45
CA TYR A 466 11.64 -2.58 -12.39
C TYR A 466 11.77 -3.31 -13.72
N ALA A 467 10.86 -3.07 -14.64
CA ALA A 467 10.94 -3.62 -16.00
C ALA A 467 12.04 -2.94 -16.84
N GLY A 468 12.51 -1.76 -16.44
CA GLY A 468 13.44 -0.95 -17.22
C GLY A 468 12.82 -0.50 -18.55
N TYR A 469 11.51 -0.25 -18.58
CA TYR A 469 10.76 0.23 -19.72
C TYR A 469 11.08 1.71 -19.98
N SER A 470 11.23 2.06 -21.25
CA SER A 470 11.42 3.45 -21.64
C SER A 470 10.73 3.69 -22.99
N ASN A 471 9.76 4.60 -22.97
CA ASN A 471 8.99 4.97 -24.15
C ASN A 471 8.54 6.44 -24.06
N PRO A 472 9.02 7.32 -24.95
CA PRO A 472 8.66 8.75 -24.93
C PRO A 472 7.16 9.02 -25.12
N THR A 473 6.42 8.14 -25.82
CA THR A 473 4.97 8.28 -25.99
C THR A 473 4.25 8.03 -24.67
N THR A 474 4.62 6.95 -23.96
CA THR A 474 4.08 6.65 -22.62
C THR A 474 4.41 7.78 -21.64
N ASP A 475 5.67 8.23 -21.60
CA ASP A 475 6.10 9.35 -20.75
C ASP A 475 5.27 10.62 -21.02
N ALA A 476 5.05 10.94 -22.31
CA ALA A 476 4.26 12.10 -22.68
C ALA A 476 2.79 12.02 -22.23
N TYR A 477 2.17 10.83 -22.23
CA TYR A 477 0.83 10.65 -21.69
C TYR A 477 0.81 10.78 -20.17
N LEU A 478 1.80 10.22 -19.47
CA LEU A 478 1.94 10.35 -18.01
C LEU A 478 2.14 11.81 -17.59
N ASP A 479 3.00 12.56 -18.28
CA ASP A 479 3.18 13.99 -18.05
C ASP A 479 1.89 14.80 -18.35
N GLN A 480 1.17 14.47 -19.43
CA GLN A 480 -0.11 15.09 -19.74
C GLN A 480 -1.18 14.78 -18.69
N ALA A 481 -1.20 13.55 -18.14
CA ALA A 481 -2.11 13.18 -17.06
C ALA A 481 -1.87 14.04 -15.82
N LEU A 482 -0.62 14.16 -15.39
CA LEU A 482 -0.24 14.96 -14.22
C LEU A 482 -0.50 16.46 -14.42
N ALA A 483 -0.45 16.95 -15.67
CA ALA A 483 -0.64 18.36 -16.00
C ALA A 483 -2.12 18.79 -16.15
N GLN A 484 -3.08 17.86 -16.03
CA GLN A 484 -4.50 18.26 -16.08
C GLN A 484 -4.90 19.02 -14.83
N PRO A 485 -5.67 20.11 -14.94
CA PRO A 485 -6.15 20.88 -13.78
C PRO A 485 -7.23 20.13 -12.98
N ASP A 486 -7.89 19.18 -13.63
CA ASP A 486 -8.98 18.37 -13.07
C ASP A 486 -8.55 16.90 -13.08
N VAL A 487 -8.71 16.24 -11.93
CA VAL A 487 -8.35 14.83 -11.75
C VAL A 487 -9.10 13.94 -12.74
N GLU A 488 -10.40 14.17 -12.95
CA GLU A 488 -11.20 13.38 -13.89
C GLU A 488 -10.74 13.60 -15.35
N ALA A 489 -10.34 14.82 -15.69
CA ALA A 489 -9.77 15.13 -16.99
C ALA A 489 -8.43 14.40 -17.26
N SER A 490 -7.75 13.92 -16.22
CA SER A 490 -6.50 13.16 -16.35
C SER A 490 -6.73 11.69 -16.75
N TYR A 491 -7.90 11.09 -16.46
CA TYR A 491 -8.15 9.67 -16.67
C TYR A 491 -7.86 9.17 -18.09
N PRO A 492 -8.26 9.85 -19.16
CA PRO A 492 -7.96 9.41 -20.53
C PRO A 492 -6.46 9.35 -20.84
N PHE A 493 -5.64 10.16 -20.17
CA PHE A 493 -4.19 10.17 -20.36
C PHE A 493 -3.52 9.03 -19.60
N TRP A 494 -3.96 8.73 -18.38
CA TRP A 494 -3.56 7.52 -17.64
C TRP A 494 -3.87 6.27 -18.44
N GLN A 495 -5.10 6.15 -19.00
CA GLN A 495 -5.51 5.03 -19.83
C GLN A 495 -4.65 4.90 -21.09
N LYS A 496 -4.31 6.02 -21.75
CA LYS A 496 -3.45 6.02 -22.94
C LYS A 496 -2.00 5.67 -22.62
N SER A 497 -1.48 6.01 -21.44
CA SER A 497 -0.15 5.57 -21.03
C SER A 497 -0.05 4.06 -20.89
N GLU A 498 -1.14 3.42 -20.49
CA GLU A 498 -1.22 1.96 -20.45
C GLU A 498 -1.39 1.39 -21.87
N TRP A 499 -2.28 1.96 -22.71
CA TRP A 499 -2.47 1.57 -24.10
C TRP A 499 -3.17 2.65 -24.94
N ASP A 500 -2.52 3.15 -26.00
CA ASP A 500 -3.08 4.17 -26.89
C ASP A 500 -3.65 3.61 -28.21
N GLY A 501 -3.64 2.28 -28.36
CA GLY A 501 -4.03 1.57 -29.57
C GLY A 501 -2.84 1.10 -30.42
N GLN A 502 -1.62 1.56 -30.13
CA GLN A 502 -0.40 1.20 -30.84
C GLN A 502 0.75 0.87 -29.87
N GLU A 503 0.94 1.69 -28.85
CA GLU A 503 2.03 1.60 -27.89
C GLU A 503 1.51 1.63 -26.45
N GLY A 504 2.33 1.20 -25.51
CA GLY A 504 2.05 1.20 -24.07
C GLY A 504 2.49 -0.09 -23.40
N ILE A 505 2.22 -0.16 -22.10
CA ILE A 505 2.63 -1.27 -21.23
C ILE A 505 1.68 -2.48 -21.28
N ALA A 506 0.55 -2.35 -21.96
CA ALA A 506 -0.50 -3.37 -22.03
C ALA A 506 0.03 -4.75 -22.51
N PRO A 507 -0.69 -5.84 -22.20
CA PRO A 507 -0.33 -7.20 -22.61
C PRO A 507 -0.08 -7.37 -24.12
N GLN A 508 -0.78 -6.61 -24.97
CA GLN A 508 -0.59 -6.56 -26.43
C GLN A 508 0.53 -5.62 -26.87
N GLY A 509 0.99 -4.72 -26.00
CA GLY A 509 2.08 -3.78 -26.19
C GLY A 509 3.42 -4.30 -25.68
N ALA A 510 4.07 -3.52 -24.81
CA ALA A 510 5.35 -3.90 -24.21
C ALA A 510 5.23 -5.03 -23.19
N ALA A 511 4.04 -5.27 -22.62
CA ALA A 511 3.77 -6.33 -21.67
C ALA A 511 4.77 -6.36 -20.50
N THR A 512 5.03 -5.19 -19.91
CA THR A 512 6.08 -5.00 -18.88
C THR A 512 5.79 -5.72 -17.57
N TRP A 513 4.50 -5.98 -17.31
CA TRP A 513 4.02 -6.71 -16.14
C TRP A 513 3.06 -7.82 -16.55
N VAL A 514 2.97 -8.84 -15.71
CA VAL A 514 1.84 -9.76 -15.66
C VAL A 514 1.18 -9.65 -14.28
N TRP A 515 -0.07 -9.19 -14.26
CA TRP A 515 -0.89 -9.09 -13.06
C TRP A 515 -1.78 -10.32 -12.95
N PHE A 516 -2.04 -10.79 -11.74
CA PHE A 516 -2.78 -12.01 -11.45
C PHE A 516 -4.12 -11.77 -10.81
N ALA A 517 -4.11 -11.17 -9.63
CA ALA A 517 -5.32 -10.95 -8.84
C ALA A 517 -5.15 -9.74 -7.90
N ASN A 518 -6.27 -9.03 -7.68
CA ASN A 518 -6.46 -8.19 -6.51
C ASN A 518 -7.01 -9.09 -5.40
N ILE A 519 -6.36 -9.10 -4.24
CA ILE A 519 -6.70 -9.97 -3.11
C ILE A 519 -7.77 -9.29 -2.26
N ASP A 520 -8.91 -9.94 -2.06
CA ASP A 520 -9.90 -9.42 -1.11
C ASP A 520 -9.34 -9.45 0.31
N HIS A 521 -9.55 -8.38 1.07
CA HIS A 521 -9.21 -8.36 2.48
C HIS A 521 -10.34 -9.02 3.29
N LEU A 522 -9.99 -10.04 4.05
CA LEU A 522 -10.94 -10.89 4.76
C LEU A 522 -10.91 -10.62 6.26
N TYR A 523 -12.10 -10.53 6.86
CA TYR A 523 -12.23 -10.30 8.29
C TYR A 523 -13.33 -11.19 8.88
N TRP A 524 -13.03 -11.81 10.02
CA TRP A 524 -14.05 -12.32 10.90
C TRP A 524 -14.68 -11.15 11.63
N VAL A 525 -16.00 -10.99 11.50
CA VAL A 525 -16.76 -9.91 12.14
C VAL A 525 -17.79 -10.52 13.07
N ARG A 526 -17.82 -10.06 14.33
CA ARG A 526 -18.76 -10.55 15.34
C ARG A 526 -20.19 -10.21 14.95
N GLU A 527 -21.11 -11.17 15.12
CA GLU A 527 -22.54 -10.95 14.90
C GLU A 527 -23.06 -9.81 15.79
N GLY A 528 -23.86 -8.91 15.19
CA GLY A 528 -24.36 -7.71 15.85
C GLY A 528 -23.46 -6.46 15.66
N LEU A 529 -22.21 -6.60 15.25
CA LEU A 529 -21.39 -5.47 14.82
C LEU A 529 -21.68 -5.18 13.33
N LYS A 530 -22.08 -3.96 13.03
CA LYS A 530 -22.23 -3.45 11.67
C LYS A 530 -20.99 -2.63 11.31
N VAL A 531 -20.14 -3.19 10.46
CA VAL A 531 -19.05 -2.47 9.79
C VAL A 531 -19.64 -1.56 8.72
N ALA A 532 -19.18 -0.33 8.62
CA ALA A 532 -19.63 0.61 7.60
C ALA A 532 -19.16 0.17 6.21
N GLU A 533 -19.85 0.61 5.15
CA GLU A 533 -19.49 0.30 3.76
C GLU A 533 -18.05 0.77 3.47
N GLN A 534 -17.23 -0.16 2.98
CA GLN A 534 -15.82 0.09 2.68
C GLN A 534 -15.65 0.58 1.24
N LYS A 535 -14.76 1.55 1.02
CA LYS A 535 -14.21 1.84 -0.29
C LYS A 535 -13.24 0.73 -0.70
N LEU A 536 -12.77 0.72 -1.95
CA LEU A 536 -11.69 -0.18 -2.38
C LEU A 536 -10.49 0.01 -1.46
N GLN A 537 -10.10 -1.09 -0.79
CA GLN A 537 -8.99 -1.04 0.15
C GLN A 537 -7.66 -1.01 -0.62
N PRO A 538 -6.71 -0.14 -0.27
CA PRO A 538 -5.37 -0.14 -0.85
C PRO A 538 -4.58 -1.35 -0.36
N HIS A 539 -3.40 -1.56 -0.92
CA HIS A 539 -2.43 -2.51 -0.39
C HIS A 539 -2.15 -2.20 1.08
N GLY A 540 -2.26 -3.20 1.97
CA GLY A 540 -1.91 -2.95 3.34
C GLY A 540 -2.85 -3.38 4.43
N HIS A 541 -3.72 -4.25 4.17
CA HIS A 541 -4.40 -5.07 5.17
C HIS A 541 -5.10 -4.31 6.32
N GLY A 542 -5.10 -4.88 7.48
CA GLY A 542 -5.88 -4.56 8.68
C GLY A 542 -6.24 -3.08 8.91
N TRP A 543 -5.34 -2.15 8.73
CA TRP A 543 -5.62 -0.73 8.96
C TRP A 543 -6.61 -0.12 7.97
N SER A 544 -6.72 -0.65 6.77
CA SER A 544 -7.69 -0.15 5.78
C SER A 544 -9.13 -0.26 6.26
N VAL A 545 -9.46 -1.28 7.05
CA VAL A 545 -10.83 -1.48 7.55
C VAL A 545 -11.23 -0.42 8.57
N VAL A 546 -10.28 0.15 9.33
CA VAL A 546 -10.59 1.14 10.36
C VAL A 546 -10.76 2.57 9.84
N ASN A 547 -10.58 2.81 8.54
CA ASN A 547 -10.75 4.15 7.95
C ASN A 547 -12.07 4.82 8.33
N ASN A 548 -13.13 4.04 8.53
CA ASN A 548 -14.46 4.53 8.89
C ASN A 548 -15.01 3.89 10.17
N VAL A 549 -14.13 3.49 11.09
CA VAL A 549 -14.52 2.84 12.35
C VAL A 549 -15.42 3.72 13.24
N ASP A 550 -15.33 5.04 13.09
CA ASP A 550 -16.21 6.02 13.72
C ASP A 550 -17.69 5.84 13.36
N SER A 551 -17.96 5.30 12.17
CA SER A 551 -19.32 5.05 11.64
C SER A 551 -19.84 3.63 11.92
N TRP A 552 -19.03 2.75 12.53
CA TRP A 552 -19.49 1.41 12.89
C TRP A 552 -20.50 1.47 14.03
N SER A 553 -21.31 0.43 14.17
CA SER A 553 -22.34 0.41 15.23
C SER A 553 -22.69 -1.02 15.65
N TRP A 554 -23.00 -1.19 16.94
CA TRP A 554 -23.60 -2.39 17.47
C TRP A 554 -25.14 -2.33 17.33
N GLN A 555 -25.73 -3.43 16.85
CA GLN A 555 -27.19 -3.61 16.76
C GLN A 555 -27.82 -4.05 18.09
#